data_d46bdef18ed687d6dc53ce04e0407b1f
#
_entry.id   d46bdef18ed687d6dc53ce04e0407b1f
#
_cell.length_a   1.000
_cell.length_b   1.000
_cell.length_c   1.000
_cell.angle_alpha   90.00
_cell.angle_beta   90.00
_cell.angle_gamma   90.00
#
_symmetry.space_group_name_H-M   'P 1'
#
loop_
_entity.id
_entity.type
_entity.pdbx_description
1 polymer ?
#
loop_
_entity_poly.entity_id
_entity_poly.type
_entity_poly.pdbx_seq_one_letter_code
_entity_poly.pdbx_strand_id
1 'polypeptide(L)'
;MEGSAEAVDVLIIGAGLSGIGGACQLRSKCPDQSFVIFESREASGGTWDLFRYPGIRSDSDMYTMSYGFKPWRDSAAIADGDKILSYIREAAAEYDVERHIRYQHRAIAAQWSSSEKRWRVTAERSDTGEQVAISCRFIFSCSGYYDYESGYVPDFTGVEDFQGQVFHAQHWPEALDYTGKRVVVIGSGATAVTLVPTMSHQTSRLVMLQRSPTYIANVPQEDPTAQALRKFLPATWVFRLTRWKKVLFQIYLYRLSRRRPKDLRRFLLGQVRQELGPDYDVAKHFTPRYDLSLIHI
;
A
#
# COMPACT_ATOMS: atom_id res chain seq x y z
N MET A 1 -5.62 -4.57 43.28
CA MET A 1 -5.53 -3.11 43.02
C MET A 1 -5.54 -2.97 41.49
N GLU A 2 -6.66 -2.61 40.89
CA GLU A 2 -6.71 -2.24 39.48
C GLU A 2 -5.93 -0.94 39.35
N GLY A 3 -4.71 -1.02 38.84
CA GLY A 3 -3.95 0.16 38.45
C GLY A 3 -4.80 0.99 37.50
N SER A 4 -4.92 2.30 37.76
CA SER A 4 -5.65 3.20 36.86
C SER A 4 -5.08 3.03 35.45
N ALA A 5 -5.91 2.51 34.54
CA ALA A 5 -5.51 2.36 33.15
C ALA A 5 -5.05 3.73 32.62
N GLU A 6 -3.91 3.77 31.94
CA GLU A 6 -3.42 4.97 31.29
C GLU A 6 -4.53 5.56 30.40
N ALA A 7 -4.67 6.88 30.38
CA ALA A 7 -5.75 7.55 29.68
C ALA A 7 -5.19 8.57 28.67
N VAL A 8 -5.68 8.49 27.43
CA VAL A 8 -5.38 9.45 26.36
C VAL A 8 -6.68 9.94 25.71
N ASP A 9 -6.61 11.00 24.92
CA ASP A 9 -7.77 11.46 24.15
C ASP A 9 -8.00 10.58 22.89
N VAL A 10 -6.93 10.26 22.17
CA VAL A 10 -7.00 9.49 20.94
C VAL A 10 -6.05 8.31 20.97
N LEU A 11 -6.57 7.11 20.68
CA LEU A 11 -5.76 5.93 20.37
C LEU A 11 -5.78 5.72 18.85
N ILE A 12 -4.60 5.68 18.24
CA ILE A 12 -4.43 5.31 16.83
C ILE A 12 -3.97 3.86 16.78
N ILE A 13 -4.60 3.03 15.94
CA ILE A 13 -4.24 1.63 15.75
C ILE A 13 -3.58 1.47 14.39
N GLY A 14 -2.28 1.21 14.38
CA GLY A 14 -1.42 1.06 13.20
C GLY A 14 -0.57 2.28 12.90
N ALA A 15 0.75 2.07 12.72
CA ALA A 15 1.75 3.09 12.36
C ALA A 15 2.13 3.04 10.87
N GLY A 16 1.18 2.70 9.99
CA GLY A 16 1.30 2.80 8.55
C GLY A 16 1.02 4.23 8.03
N LEU A 17 0.89 4.36 6.71
CA LEU A 17 0.61 5.64 6.04
C LEU A 17 -0.55 6.41 6.70
N SER A 18 -1.67 5.74 6.97
CA SER A 18 -2.86 6.39 7.54
C SER A 18 -2.66 6.82 8.98
N GLY A 19 -2.06 5.96 9.83
CA GLY A 19 -1.86 6.27 11.25
C GLY A 19 -0.86 7.39 11.47
N ILE A 20 0.28 7.36 10.77
CA ILE A 20 1.27 8.44 10.80
C ILE A 20 0.65 9.75 10.31
N GLY A 21 -0.09 9.71 9.17
CA GLY A 21 -0.77 10.90 8.66
C GLY A 21 -1.80 11.48 9.62
N GLY A 22 -2.59 10.61 10.29
CA GLY A 22 -3.54 11.01 11.32
C GLY A 22 -2.87 11.66 12.54
N ALA A 23 -1.78 11.07 13.01
CA ALA A 23 -0.99 11.61 14.12
C ALA A 23 -0.36 12.97 13.80
N CYS A 24 0.20 13.15 12.59
CA CYS A 24 0.70 14.44 12.14
C CYS A 24 -0.40 15.52 12.12
N GLN A 25 -1.62 15.15 11.71
CA GLN A 25 -2.76 16.07 11.74
C GLN A 25 -3.20 16.40 13.16
N LEU A 26 -3.22 15.42 14.07
CA LEU A 26 -3.50 15.67 15.50
C LEU A 26 -2.50 16.65 16.09
N ARG A 27 -1.21 16.41 15.89
CA ARG A 27 -0.14 17.32 16.34
C ARG A 27 -0.32 18.75 15.84
N SER A 28 -0.73 18.90 14.58
CA SER A 28 -0.84 20.22 13.92
C SER A 28 -2.13 20.94 14.20
N LYS A 29 -3.25 20.22 14.34
CA LYS A 29 -4.60 20.80 14.40
C LYS A 29 -5.25 20.73 15.77
N CYS A 30 -4.80 19.78 16.58
CA CYS A 30 -5.35 19.53 17.90
C CYS A 30 -4.20 19.34 18.91
N PRO A 31 -3.29 20.33 19.09
CA PRO A 31 -2.07 20.20 19.89
C PRO A 31 -2.34 19.87 21.37
N ASP A 32 -3.51 20.23 21.88
CA ASP A 32 -3.93 19.98 23.26
C ASP A 32 -4.46 18.56 23.50
N GLN A 33 -4.65 17.75 22.43
CA GLN A 33 -5.13 16.39 22.56
C GLN A 33 -3.95 15.42 22.72
N SER A 34 -4.01 14.62 23.78
CA SER A 34 -3.08 13.51 23.99
C SER A 34 -3.39 12.34 23.08
N PHE A 35 -2.36 11.69 22.53
CA PHE A 35 -2.55 10.50 21.73
C PHE A 35 -1.39 9.50 21.88
N VAL A 36 -1.67 8.26 21.56
CA VAL A 36 -0.69 7.19 21.40
C VAL A 36 -1.03 6.37 20.16
N ILE A 37 -0.03 5.78 19.54
CA ILE A 37 -0.17 4.88 18.40
C ILE A 37 0.23 3.48 18.86
N PHE A 38 -0.63 2.49 18.68
CA PHE A 38 -0.30 1.08 18.83
C PHE A 38 0.06 0.49 17.48
N GLU A 39 1.26 -0.09 17.37
CA GLU A 39 1.74 -0.80 16.21
C GLU A 39 2.09 -2.24 16.63
N SER A 40 1.51 -3.21 15.93
CA SER A 40 1.72 -4.63 16.24
C SER A 40 3.12 -5.12 15.92
N ARG A 41 3.79 -4.49 14.96
CA ARG A 41 5.13 -4.82 14.50
C ARG A 41 6.20 -4.01 15.24
N GLU A 42 7.45 -4.33 14.97
CA GLU A 42 8.63 -3.63 15.54
C GLU A 42 9.01 -2.34 14.79
N ALA A 43 8.38 -2.08 13.65
CA ALA A 43 8.71 -0.95 12.79
C ALA A 43 7.47 -0.26 12.22
N SER A 44 7.58 1.06 12.03
CA SER A 44 6.57 1.87 11.34
C SER A 44 6.70 1.74 9.81
N GLY A 45 5.61 2.08 9.10
CA GLY A 45 5.53 2.06 7.64
C GLY A 45 4.46 1.13 7.10
N GLY A 46 3.92 0.22 7.94
CA GLY A 46 2.84 -0.69 7.58
C GLY A 46 3.19 -1.55 6.37
N THR A 47 2.33 -1.56 5.35
CA THR A 47 2.53 -2.33 4.09
C THR A 47 3.88 -2.03 3.42
N TRP A 48 4.35 -0.78 3.45
CA TRP A 48 5.60 -0.38 2.81
C TRP A 48 6.85 -0.85 3.55
N ASP A 49 6.72 -1.19 4.83
CA ASP A 49 7.77 -1.84 5.59
C ASP A 49 7.68 -3.37 5.54
N LEU A 50 6.47 -3.93 5.44
CA LEU A 50 6.25 -5.37 5.42
C LEU A 50 6.68 -6.01 4.10
N PHE A 51 6.25 -5.45 2.96
CA PHE A 51 6.49 -6.03 1.65
C PHE A 51 7.90 -5.72 1.16
N ARG A 52 8.64 -6.78 0.80
CA ARG A 52 10.05 -6.72 0.39
C ARG A 52 10.31 -7.39 -0.96
N TYR A 53 9.25 -7.77 -1.68
CA TYR A 53 9.42 -8.42 -2.97
C TYR A 53 10.03 -7.49 -4.02
N PRO A 54 10.80 -8.02 -4.99
CA PRO A 54 11.49 -7.23 -6.02
C PRO A 54 10.55 -6.33 -6.81
N GLY A 55 10.96 -5.08 -7.00
CA GLY A 55 10.22 -4.08 -7.77
C GLY A 55 8.99 -3.51 -7.08
N ILE A 56 8.79 -3.75 -5.77
CA ILE A 56 7.68 -3.15 -5.03
C ILE A 56 7.60 -1.65 -5.26
N ARG A 57 6.44 -1.18 -5.69
CA ARG A 57 6.16 0.21 -6.01
C ARG A 57 4.68 0.53 -5.79
N SER A 58 4.33 1.81 -5.83
CA SER A 58 2.93 2.22 -5.78
C SER A 58 2.22 1.95 -7.11
N ASP A 59 0.94 1.57 -7.04
CA ASP A 59 0.02 1.55 -8.18
C ASP A 59 -0.68 2.91 -8.37
N SER A 60 -0.58 3.77 -7.37
CA SER A 60 -1.16 5.11 -7.37
C SER A 60 -0.05 6.15 -7.44
N ASP A 61 -0.35 7.29 -8.09
CA ASP A 61 0.62 8.37 -8.14
C ASP A 61 0.82 9.03 -6.77
N MET A 62 2.06 9.40 -6.48
CA MET A 62 2.45 10.01 -5.22
C MET A 62 1.89 11.41 -4.99
N TYR A 63 1.47 12.12 -6.03
CA TYR A 63 0.82 13.42 -5.87
C TYR A 63 -0.55 13.29 -5.21
N THR A 64 -1.25 12.16 -5.41
CA THR A 64 -2.53 11.87 -4.77
C THR A 64 -2.39 11.07 -3.48
N MET A 65 -1.44 10.13 -3.41
CA MET A 65 -1.23 9.27 -2.25
C MET A 65 -0.54 9.99 -1.08
N SER A 66 0.37 10.92 -1.36
CA SER A 66 1.09 11.65 -0.32
C SER A 66 0.19 12.58 0.49
N TYR A 67 0.67 12.97 1.66
CA TYR A 67 -0.04 13.87 2.55
C TYR A 67 -0.18 15.27 1.97
N GLY A 68 -1.32 15.91 2.16
CA GLY A 68 -1.54 17.29 1.74
C GLY A 68 -0.67 18.30 2.48
N PHE A 69 -0.26 17.98 3.71
CA PHE A 69 0.60 18.81 4.55
C PHE A 69 2.10 18.60 4.31
N LYS A 70 2.50 17.44 3.72
CA LYS A 70 3.88 17.13 3.32
C LYS A 70 3.91 16.82 1.83
N PRO A 71 4.14 17.82 0.96
CA PRO A 71 4.16 17.63 -0.49
C PRO A 71 5.22 16.64 -0.95
N TRP A 72 4.85 15.74 -1.87
CA TRP A 72 5.80 14.88 -2.56
C TRP A 72 6.74 15.68 -3.44
N ARG A 73 8.05 15.54 -3.24
CA ARG A 73 9.08 16.34 -3.94
C ARG A 73 9.90 15.56 -4.95
N ASP A 74 9.87 14.23 -4.90
CA ASP A 74 10.57 13.39 -5.88
C ASP A 74 9.98 13.54 -7.29
N SER A 75 10.76 13.24 -8.33
CA SER A 75 10.31 13.27 -9.72
C SER A 75 9.39 12.11 -10.05
N ALA A 76 9.59 10.96 -9.41
CA ALA A 76 8.79 9.76 -9.62
C ALA A 76 7.36 9.97 -9.13
N ALA A 77 6.40 9.94 -10.05
CA ALA A 77 4.99 9.94 -9.72
C ALA A 77 4.54 8.55 -9.25
N ILE A 78 5.08 7.50 -9.87
CA ILE A 78 4.97 6.12 -9.40
C ILE A 78 6.27 5.80 -8.67
N ALA A 79 6.21 5.65 -7.36
CA ALA A 79 7.40 5.56 -6.53
C ALA A 79 7.66 4.13 -6.03
N ASP A 80 8.94 3.79 -5.91
CA ASP A 80 9.40 2.55 -5.31
C ASP A 80 9.06 2.50 -3.81
N GLY A 81 8.89 1.30 -3.27
CA GLY A 81 8.48 1.08 -1.89
C GLY A 81 9.39 1.75 -0.86
N ASP A 82 10.70 1.72 -1.08
CA ASP A 82 11.68 2.34 -0.18
C ASP A 82 11.53 3.86 -0.09
N LYS A 83 11.24 4.52 -1.21
CA LYS A 83 10.96 5.96 -1.23
C LYS A 83 9.69 6.31 -0.47
N ILE A 84 8.66 5.45 -0.57
CA ILE A 84 7.41 5.66 0.14
C ILE A 84 7.61 5.43 1.64
N LEU A 85 8.33 4.38 2.01
CA LEU A 85 8.69 4.10 3.40
C LEU A 85 9.47 5.25 4.02
N SER A 86 10.50 5.75 3.33
CA SER A 86 11.29 6.90 3.77
C SER A 86 10.41 8.14 3.96
N TYR A 87 9.52 8.41 3.02
CA TYR A 87 8.58 9.53 3.09
C TYR A 87 7.65 9.45 4.32
N ILE A 88 7.15 8.25 4.67
CA ILE A 88 6.30 8.04 5.85
C ILE A 88 7.11 8.30 7.12
N ARG A 89 8.31 7.76 7.21
CA ARG A 89 9.20 7.92 8.37
C ARG A 89 9.68 9.36 8.54
N GLU A 90 10.03 10.03 7.46
CA GLU A 90 10.33 11.46 7.49
C GLU A 90 9.14 12.29 8.00
N ALA A 91 7.90 11.97 7.60
CA ALA A 91 6.73 12.65 8.13
C ALA A 91 6.58 12.43 9.64
N ALA A 92 6.81 11.20 10.13
CA ALA A 92 6.76 10.90 11.56
C ALA A 92 7.82 11.70 12.35
N ALA A 93 9.03 11.80 11.83
CA ALA A 93 10.13 12.56 12.45
C ALA A 93 9.87 14.08 12.43
N GLU A 94 9.50 14.65 11.26
CA GLU A 94 9.24 16.10 11.13
C GLU A 94 8.12 16.60 12.05
N TYR A 95 7.13 15.77 12.35
CA TYR A 95 6.00 16.12 13.21
C TYR A 95 6.14 15.57 14.63
N ASP A 96 7.31 15.03 14.98
CA ASP A 96 7.59 14.50 16.33
C ASP A 96 6.55 13.44 16.77
N VAL A 97 6.17 12.55 15.82
CA VAL A 97 5.18 11.50 16.04
C VAL A 97 5.82 10.22 16.55
N GLU A 98 7.08 9.96 16.22
CA GLU A 98 7.79 8.70 16.53
C GLU A 98 7.74 8.34 18.02
N ARG A 99 7.94 9.29 18.91
CA ARG A 99 7.90 9.07 20.37
C ARG A 99 6.53 8.65 20.92
N HIS A 100 5.47 8.79 20.11
CA HIS A 100 4.11 8.37 20.47
C HIS A 100 3.77 6.98 19.98
N ILE A 101 4.68 6.31 19.26
CA ILE A 101 4.47 4.96 18.75
C ILE A 101 4.91 3.94 19.80
N ARG A 102 4.01 3.03 20.14
CA ARG A 102 4.31 1.85 20.93
C ARG A 102 4.31 0.65 19.98
N TYR A 103 5.51 0.22 19.68
CA TYR A 103 5.74 -0.97 18.86
C TYR A 103 5.39 -2.24 19.62
N GLN A 104 5.16 -3.33 18.89
CA GLN A 104 4.83 -4.64 19.44
C GLN A 104 3.55 -4.64 20.30
N HIS A 105 2.65 -3.69 20.09
CA HIS A 105 1.36 -3.57 20.77
C HIS A 105 0.22 -3.87 19.80
N ARG A 106 -0.30 -5.10 19.85
CA ARG A 106 -1.42 -5.55 19.03
C ARG A 106 -2.74 -5.31 19.76
N ALA A 107 -3.55 -4.38 19.29
CA ALA A 107 -4.89 -4.18 19.83
C ALA A 107 -5.76 -5.43 19.56
N ILE A 108 -6.26 -6.07 20.64
CA ILE A 108 -7.02 -7.33 20.57
C ILE A 108 -8.49 -7.18 20.97
N ALA A 109 -8.81 -6.15 21.75
CA ALA A 109 -10.20 -5.89 22.16
C ALA A 109 -10.41 -4.38 22.38
N ALA A 110 -11.63 -3.92 22.12
CA ALA A 110 -12.08 -2.57 22.44
C ALA A 110 -13.52 -2.62 22.98
N GLN A 111 -13.74 -2.03 24.16
CA GLN A 111 -15.03 -1.97 24.82
C GLN A 111 -15.41 -0.53 25.11
N TRP A 112 -16.62 -0.13 24.75
CA TRP A 112 -17.16 1.18 25.07
C TRP A 112 -17.85 1.20 26.42
N SER A 113 -17.51 2.20 27.24
CA SER A 113 -18.20 2.49 28.49
C SER A 113 -19.05 3.76 28.34
N SER A 114 -20.38 3.60 28.35
CA SER A 114 -21.28 4.75 28.23
C SER A 114 -21.30 5.62 29.49
N SER A 115 -21.03 5.04 30.66
CA SER A 115 -20.93 5.78 31.92
C SER A 115 -19.67 6.65 31.97
N GLU A 116 -18.53 6.14 31.49
CA GLU A 116 -17.26 6.86 31.45
C GLU A 116 -17.08 7.68 30.17
N LYS A 117 -17.90 7.43 29.15
CA LYS A 117 -17.80 8.02 27.82
C LYS A 117 -16.41 7.81 27.20
N ARG A 118 -15.88 6.60 27.36
CA ARG A 118 -14.53 6.23 26.93
C ARG A 118 -14.49 4.80 26.41
N TRP A 119 -13.54 4.55 25.56
CA TRP A 119 -13.13 3.22 25.16
C TRP A 119 -12.10 2.68 26.14
N ARG A 120 -12.20 1.40 26.47
CA ARG A 120 -11.13 0.61 27.08
C ARG A 120 -10.60 -0.34 26.02
N VAL A 121 -9.34 -0.15 25.65
CA VAL A 121 -8.68 -0.97 24.61
C VAL A 121 -7.64 -1.83 25.29
N THR A 122 -7.68 -3.13 25.00
CA THR A 122 -6.69 -4.10 25.45
C THR A 122 -5.77 -4.39 24.26
N ALA A 123 -4.47 -4.32 24.49
CA ALA A 123 -3.45 -4.73 23.55
C ALA A 123 -2.58 -5.83 24.17
N GLU A 124 -2.11 -6.74 23.34
CA GLU A 124 -1.13 -7.75 23.68
C GLU A 124 0.22 -7.32 23.12
N ARG A 125 1.24 -7.41 23.95
CA ARG A 125 2.63 -7.19 23.57
C ARG A 125 3.17 -8.45 22.90
N SER A 126 3.57 -8.33 21.63
CA SER A 126 4.06 -9.47 20.82
C SER A 126 5.41 -10.02 21.34
N ASP A 127 6.19 -9.20 22.04
CA ASP A 127 7.51 -9.57 22.59
C ASP A 127 7.41 -10.33 23.92
N THR A 128 6.41 -10.03 24.76
CA THR A 128 6.30 -10.58 26.12
C THR A 128 5.03 -11.39 26.36
N GLY A 129 4.02 -11.27 25.49
CA GLY A 129 2.68 -11.82 25.70
C GLY A 129 1.88 -11.07 26.79
N GLU A 130 2.41 -10.00 27.34
CA GLU A 130 1.74 -9.22 28.37
C GLU A 130 0.55 -8.44 27.80
N GLN A 131 -0.58 -8.45 28.50
CA GLN A 131 -1.71 -7.62 28.15
C GLN A 131 -1.67 -6.29 28.86
N VAL A 132 -1.79 -5.21 28.10
CA VAL A 132 -1.86 -3.84 28.56
C VAL A 132 -3.20 -3.22 28.20
N ALA A 133 -3.73 -2.36 29.08
CA ALA A 133 -5.00 -1.69 28.84
C ALA A 133 -4.79 -0.16 28.80
N ILE A 134 -5.45 0.49 27.85
CA ILE A 134 -5.48 1.95 27.73
C ILE A 134 -6.92 2.44 27.62
N SER A 135 -7.22 3.59 28.22
CA SER A 135 -8.50 4.26 28.08
C SER A 135 -8.38 5.45 27.11
N CYS A 136 -9.31 5.57 26.17
CA CYS A 136 -9.31 6.70 25.25
C CYS A 136 -10.72 7.22 24.94
N ARG A 137 -10.82 8.47 24.51
CA ARG A 137 -12.10 9.06 24.08
C ARG A 137 -12.46 8.70 22.65
N PHE A 138 -11.43 8.53 21.80
CA PHE A 138 -11.59 8.26 20.39
C PHE A 138 -10.59 7.19 19.93
N ILE A 139 -11.05 6.22 19.12
CA ILE A 139 -10.21 5.25 18.41
C ILE A 139 -10.13 5.65 16.95
N PHE A 140 -8.91 5.80 16.43
CA PHE A 140 -8.66 5.97 15.01
C PHE A 140 -8.03 4.69 14.46
N SER A 141 -8.86 3.81 13.89
CA SER A 141 -8.42 2.53 13.34
C SER A 141 -7.74 2.72 11.99
N CYS A 142 -6.44 2.42 11.95
CA CYS A 142 -5.57 2.48 10.78
C CYS A 142 -4.86 1.14 10.53
N SER A 143 -5.50 0.04 10.90
CA SER A 143 -4.94 -1.33 10.85
C SER A 143 -4.67 -1.85 9.42
N GLY A 144 -5.12 -1.13 8.39
CA GLY A 144 -4.99 -1.59 7.01
C GLY A 144 -6.00 -2.68 6.66
N TYR A 145 -5.75 -3.38 5.54
CA TYR A 145 -6.63 -4.44 5.03
C TYR A 145 -5.89 -5.74 4.72
N TYR A 146 -4.59 -5.79 4.93
CA TYR A 146 -3.82 -7.03 4.85
C TYR A 146 -3.75 -7.71 6.21
N ASP A 147 -3.86 -9.04 6.21
CA ASP A 147 -3.41 -9.85 7.33
C ASP A 147 -1.88 -9.93 7.26
N TYR A 148 -1.19 -9.41 8.27
CA TYR A 148 0.28 -9.36 8.29
C TYR A 148 0.91 -10.66 8.75
N GLU A 149 0.12 -11.55 9.38
CA GLU A 149 0.62 -12.85 9.85
C GLU A 149 0.65 -13.87 8.71
N SER A 150 -0.36 -13.85 7.82
CA SER A 150 -0.44 -14.82 6.73
C SER A 150 -1.03 -14.20 5.46
N GLY A 151 -0.40 -14.48 4.32
CA GLY A 151 -1.01 -14.27 3.01
C GLY A 151 -1.98 -15.41 2.69
N TYR A 152 -3.01 -15.13 1.90
CA TYR A 152 -3.89 -16.17 1.41
C TYR A 152 -3.16 -17.09 0.43
N VAL A 153 -2.93 -18.33 0.84
CA VAL A 153 -2.37 -19.38 -0.01
C VAL A 153 -3.46 -20.41 -0.25
N PRO A 154 -3.93 -20.60 -1.49
CA PRO A 154 -4.85 -21.67 -1.81
C PRO A 154 -4.24 -23.03 -1.54
N ASP A 155 -5.07 -23.99 -1.18
CA ASP A 155 -4.67 -25.39 -1.12
C ASP A 155 -4.57 -25.95 -2.55
N PHE A 156 -3.36 -26.26 -2.99
CA PHE A 156 -3.08 -26.86 -4.30
C PHE A 156 -2.74 -28.32 -4.11
N THR A 157 -3.60 -29.21 -4.62
CA THR A 157 -3.33 -30.65 -4.60
C THR A 157 -1.98 -30.96 -5.25
N GLY A 158 -1.12 -31.66 -4.53
CA GLY A 158 0.21 -32.07 -4.99
C GLY A 158 1.30 -30.99 -4.81
N VAL A 159 1.01 -29.88 -4.11
CA VAL A 159 2.04 -28.86 -3.83
C VAL A 159 3.16 -29.41 -2.96
N GLU A 160 2.88 -30.41 -2.14
CA GLU A 160 3.81 -31.12 -1.28
C GLU A 160 4.84 -31.96 -2.06
N ASP A 161 4.53 -32.36 -3.30
CA ASP A 161 5.45 -33.07 -4.19
C ASP A 161 6.43 -32.14 -4.92
N PHE A 162 6.20 -30.81 -4.84
CA PHE A 162 7.04 -29.84 -5.51
C PHE A 162 8.39 -29.69 -4.79
N GLN A 163 9.49 -29.97 -5.50
CA GLN A 163 10.84 -29.97 -4.95
C GLN A 163 11.49 -28.57 -4.89
N GLY A 164 10.78 -27.53 -5.34
CA GLY A 164 11.24 -26.14 -5.28
C GLY A 164 10.71 -25.40 -4.05
N GLN A 165 11.04 -24.12 -3.97
CA GLN A 165 10.54 -23.25 -2.91
C GLN A 165 9.15 -22.72 -3.27
N VAL A 166 8.21 -22.79 -2.32
CA VAL A 166 6.86 -22.21 -2.41
C VAL A 166 6.68 -21.23 -1.26
N PHE A 167 6.31 -19.99 -1.56
CA PHE A 167 6.06 -18.97 -0.54
C PHE A 167 5.13 -17.90 -1.07
N HIS A 168 4.49 -17.18 -0.17
CA HIS A 168 3.69 -16.01 -0.49
C HIS A 168 4.59 -14.76 -0.60
N ALA A 169 4.34 -13.89 -1.59
CA ALA A 169 5.15 -12.69 -1.83
C ALA A 169 5.19 -11.71 -0.64
N GLN A 170 4.21 -11.77 0.26
CA GLN A 170 4.19 -11.00 1.50
C GLN A 170 5.36 -11.33 2.44
N HIS A 171 5.81 -12.59 2.41
CA HIS A 171 6.94 -13.10 3.19
C HIS A 171 8.10 -13.47 2.26
N TRP A 172 8.59 -12.46 1.53
CA TRP A 172 9.68 -12.65 0.59
C TRP A 172 10.96 -13.04 1.31
N PRO A 173 11.59 -14.19 0.96
CA PRO A 173 12.85 -14.60 1.61
C PRO A 173 13.98 -13.63 1.24
N GLU A 174 14.65 -13.04 2.23
CA GLU A 174 15.68 -12.01 2.03
C GLU A 174 16.84 -12.47 1.14
N ALA A 175 17.28 -13.73 1.28
CA ALA A 175 18.40 -14.29 0.54
C ALA A 175 17.97 -15.10 -0.70
N LEU A 176 16.76 -14.89 -1.23
CA LEU A 176 16.30 -15.67 -2.37
C LEU A 176 17.03 -15.30 -3.65
N ASP A 177 17.84 -16.23 -4.15
CA ASP A 177 18.42 -16.14 -5.50
C ASP A 177 17.56 -16.93 -6.50
N TYR A 178 16.94 -16.21 -7.42
CA TYR A 178 16.14 -16.76 -8.52
C TYR A 178 16.85 -16.67 -9.89
N THR A 179 18.12 -16.26 -9.90
CA THR A 179 18.92 -16.12 -11.13
C THR A 179 19.04 -17.45 -11.86
N GLY A 180 18.70 -17.45 -13.15
CA GLY A 180 18.72 -18.64 -13.99
C GLY A 180 17.67 -19.71 -13.65
N LYS A 181 16.80 -19.49 -12.67
CA LYS A 181 15.77 -20.46 -12.26
C LYS A 181 14.51 -20.35 -13.13
N ARG A 182 13.73 -21.42 -13.13
CA ARG A 182 12.37 -21.46 -13.68
C ARG A 182 11.42 -21.05 -12.56
N VAL A 183 10.65 -19.99 -12.77
CA VAL A 183 9.75 -19.41 -11.76
C VAL A 183 8.31 -19.40 -12.25
N VAL A 184 7.38 -19.72 -11.38
CA VAL A 184 5.95 -19.56 -11.61
C VAL A 184 5.41 -18.56 -10.59
N VAL A 185 4.83 -17.48 -11.06
CA VAL A 185 4.10 -16.48 -10.24
C VAL A 185 2.61 -16.77 -10.37
N ILE A 186 1.98 -17.15 -9.27
CA ILE A 186 0.54 -17.48 -9.24
C ILE A 186 -0.24 -16.25 -8.82
N GLY A 187 -1.03 -15.69 -9.73
CA GLY A 187 -1.83 -14.50 -9.56
C GLY A 187 -1.70 -13.51 -10.71
N SER A 188 -2.57 -12.51 -10.74
CA SER A 188 -2.56 -11.42 -11.72
C SER A 188 -2.89 -10.07 -11.08
N GLY A 189 -2.74 -9.94 -9.76
CA GLY A 189 -2.89 -8.68 -9.04
C GLY A 189 -1.66 -7.79 -9.13
N ALA A 190 -1.67 -6.66 -8.41
CA ALA A 190 -0.60 -5.67 -8.38
C ALA A 190 0.79 -6.29 -8.11
N THR A 191 0.88 -7.21 -7.16
CA THR A 191 2.13 -7.92 -6.84
C THR A 191 2.67 -8.70 -8.04
N ALA A 192 1.84 -9.48 -8.72
CA ALA A 192 2.26 -10.28 -9.88
C ALA A 192 2.67 -9.39 -11.06
N VAL A 193 1.90 -8.31 -11.32
CA VAL A 193 2.18 -7.32 -12.37
C VAL A 193 3.51 -6.59 -12.11
N THR A 194 3.92 -6.47 -10.85
CA THR A 194 5.22 -5.89 -10.46
C THR A 194 6.36 -6.91 -10.53
N LEU A 195 6.14 -8.12 -9.99
CA LEU A 195 7.15 -9.17 -9.93
C LEU A 195 7.57 -9.67 -11.32
N VAL A 196 6.60 -9.92 -12.20
CA VAL A 196 6.87 -10.55 -13.50
C VAL A 196 7.85 -9.73 -14.34
N PRO A 197 7.67 -8.44 -14.61
CA PRO A 197 8.66 -7.67 -15.38
C PRO A 197 10.00 -7.56 -14.64
N THR A 198 10.00 -7.40 -13.32
CA THR A 198 11.24 -7.26 -12.54
C THR A 198 12.09 -8.53 -12.59
N MET A 199 11.47 -9.70 -12.46
CA MET A 199 12.17 -10.98 -12.45
C MET A 199 12.53 -11.51 -13.84
N SER A 200 11.86 -11.05 -14.89
CA SER A 200 12.00 -11.58 -16.26
C SER A 200 13.43 -11.54 -16.79
N HIS A 201 14.22 -10.54 -16.39
CA HIS A 201 15.59 -10.34 -16.86
C HIS A 201 16.63 -11.27 -16.19
N GLN A 202 16.26 -11.90 -15.08
CA GLN A 202 17.16 -12.73 -14.26
C GLN A 202 16.80 -14.20 -14.28
N THR A 203 15.56 -14.55 -14.59
CA THR A 203 15.07 -15.94 -14.62
C THR A 203 15.33 -16.59 -15.97
N SER A 204 15.58 -17.91 -16.00
CA SER A 204 15.69 -18.64 -17.28
C SER A 204 14.32 -18.86 -17.93
N ARG A 205 13.27 -18.95 -17.14
CA ARG A 205 11.87 -19.01 -17.60
C ARG A 205 10.96 -18.46 -16.51
N LEU A 206 10.08 -17.56 -16.88
CA LEU A 206 9.07 -16.98 -15.98
C LEU A 206 7.69 -17.23 -16.54
N VAL A 207 6.79 -17.74 -15.72
CA VAL A 207 5.39 -18.00 -16.09
C VAL A 207 4.48 -17.28 -15.08
N MET A 208 3.57 -16.46 -15.58
CA MET A 208 2.48 -15.91 -14.76
C MET A 208 1.24 -16.79 -14.95
N LEU A 209 0.84 -17.50 -13.89
CA LEU A 209 -0.39 -18.28 -13.86
C LEU A 209 -1.53 -17.43 -13.31
N GLN A 210 -2.54 -17.19 -14.12
CA GLN A 210 -3.69 -16.37 -13.73
C GLN A 210 -5.00 -17.13 -13.85
N ARG A 211 -5.87 -16.99 -12.87
CA ARG A 211 -7.24 -17.53 -12.91
C ARG A 211 -8.10 -16.78 -13.94
N SER A 212 -7.93 -15.47 -13.99
CA SER A 212 -8.58 -14.60 -14.96
C SER A 212 -7.67 -13.42 -15.28
N PRO A 213 -7.70 -12.90 -16.52
CA PRO A 213 -6.97 -11.71 -16.90
C PRO A 213 -7.38 -10.49 -16.07
N THR A 214 -6.47 -9.51 -15.96
CA THR A 214 -6.72 -8.19 -15.40
C THR A 214 -6.45 -7.10 -16.42
N TYR A 215 -7.01 -5.90 -16.22
CA TYR A 215 -6.65 -4.73 -17.01
C TYR A 215 -5.30 -4.20 -16.57
N ILE A 216 -4.43 -3.95 -17.52
CA ILE A 216 -3.10 -3.35 -17.31
C ILE A 216 -3.05 -2.06 -18.12
N ALA A 217 -2.56 -1.00 -17.52
CA ALA A 217 -2.29 0.27 -18.18
C ALA A 217 -0.80 0.62 -18.06
N ASN A 218 -0.22 1.12 -19.13
CA ASN A 218 1.13 1.66 -19.11
C ASN A 218 1.06 3.13 -18.68
N VAL A 219 1.65 3.46 -17.53
CA VAL A 219 1.69 4.82 -16.98
C VAL A 219 3.14 5.22 -16.80
N PRO A 220 3.54 6.41 -17.28
CA PRO A 220 4.90 6.92 -17.09
C PRO A 220 5.26 7.02 -15.60
N GLN A 221 6.46 6.60 -15.26
CA GLN A 221 6.97 6.69 -13.87
C GLN A 221 7.04 8.15 -13.41
N GLU A 222 7.39 9.07 -14.29
CA GLU A 222 7.43 10.50 -14.00
C GLU A 222 6.28 11.24 -14.70
N ASP A 223 5.76 12.30 -14.07
CA ASP A 223 4.69 13.11 -14.68
C ASP A 223 5.31 14.23 -15.56
N PRO A 224 5.10 14.18 -16.88
CA PRO A 224 5.69 15.19 -17.79
C PRO A 224 5.24 16.62 -17.48
N THR A 225 3.99 16.80 -17.00
CA THR A 225 3.47 18.11 -16.62
C THR A 225 4.19 18.65 -15.40
N ALA A 226 4.38 17.78 -14.39
CA ALA A 226 5.13 18.17 -13.19
C ALA A 226 6.56 18.55 -13.51
N GLN A 227 7.25 17.80 -14.40
CA GLN A 227 8.61 18.14 -14.88
C GLN A 227 8.64 19.50 -15.56
N ALA A 228 7.70 19.78 -16.45
CA ALA A 228 7.62 21.07 -17.13
C ALA A 228 7.38 22.22 -16.14
N LEU A 229 6.44 22.06 -15.19
CA LEU A 229 6.10 23.06 -14.19
C LEU A 229 7.26 23.36 -13.22
N ARG A 230 8.09 22.35 -12.88
CA ARG A 230 9.25 22.52 -11.99
C ARG A 230 10.29 23.53 -12.51
N LYS A 231 10.30 23.79 -13.82
CA LYS A 231 11.21 24.78 -14.42
C LYS A 231 10.84 26.23 -14.09
N PHE A 232 9.59 26.46 -13.73
CA PHE A 232 9.04 27.81 -13.60
C PHE A 232 8.35 28.08 -12.26
N LEU A 233 7.95 27.04 -11.50
CA LEU A 233 7.16 27.17 -10.30
C LEU A 233 7.82 26.54 -9.08
N PRO A 234 7.62 27.12 -7.89
CA PRO A 234 8.03 26.51 -6.62
C PRO A 234 7.38 25.13 -6.42
N ALA A 235 8.10 24.22 -5.75
CA ALA A 235 7.68 22.82 -5.55
C ALA A 235 6.26 22.66 -4.98
N THR A 236 5.84 23.54 -4.07
CA THR A 236 4.50 23.52 -3.48
C THR A 236 3.40 23.77 -4.51
N TRP A 237 3.62 24.69 -5.46
CA TRP A 237 2.66 24.95 -6.53
C TRP A 237 2.62 23.83 -7.55
N VAL A 238 3.81 23.29 -7.92
CA VAL A 238 3.90 22.11 -8.78
C VAL A 238 3.10 20.95 -8.18
N PHE A 239 3.29 20.68 -6.88
CA PHE A 239 2.57 19.63 -6.18
C PHE A 239 1.04 19.86 -6.23
N ARG A 240 0.57 21.05 -5.85
CA ARG A 240 -0.86 21.37 -5.81
C ARG A 240 -1.52 21.23 -7.17
N LEU A 241 -0.92 21.82 -8.21
CA LEU A 241 -1.47 21.79 -9.56
C LEU A 241 -1.48 20.37 -10.13
N THR A 242 -0.39 19.61 -9.95
CA THR A 242 -0.30 18.23 -10.40
C THR A 242 -1.29 17.34 -9.65
N ARG A 243 -1.42 17.50 -8.32
CA ARG A 243 -2.41 16.78 -7.52
C ARG A 243 -3.84 17.00 -8.03
N TRP A 244 -4.24 18.27 -8.25
CA TRP A 244 -5.57 18.57 -8.77
C TRP A 244 -5.79 18.01 -10.18
N LYS A 245 -4.79 18.14 -11.06
CA LYS A 245 -4.81 17.50 -12.39
C LYS A 245 -5.08 16.00 -12.27
N LYS A 246 -4.34 15.31 -11.41
CA LYS A 246 -4.49 13.85 -11.21
C LYS A 246 -5.85 13.47 -10.63
N VAL A 247 -6.33 14.19 -9.61
CA VAL A 247 -7.66 13.97 -9.03
C VAL A 247 -8.76 14.13 -10.09
N LEU A 248 -8.73 15.23 -10.84
CA LEU A 248 -9.73 15.47 -11.89
C LEU A 248 -9.65 14.43 -13.00
N PHE A 249 -8.44 14.01 -13.37
CA PHE A 249 -8.24 12.97 -14.36
C PHE A 249 -8.77 11.60 -13.89
N GLN A 250 -8.54 11.22 -12.64
CA GLN A 250 -9.10 9.99 -12.07
C GLN A 250 -10.64 10.03 -12.03
N ILE A 251 -11.23 11.15 -11.64
CA ILE A 251 -12.69 11.35 -11.68
C ILE A 251 -13.21 11.22 -13.11
N TYR A 252 -12.51 11.81 -14.09
CA TYR A 252 -12.86 11.70 -15.50
C TYR A 252 -12.79 10.26 -15.99
N LEU A 253 -11.70 9.53 -15.71
CA LEU A 253 -11.54 8.12 -16.08
C LEU A 253 -12.63 7.24 -15.44
N TYR A 254 -12.94 7.46 -14.16
CA TYR A 254 -14.02 6.76 -13.48
C TYR A 254 -15.37 7.00 -14.17
N ARG A 255 -15.71 8.25 -14.47
CA ARG A 255 -16.94 8.58 -15.20
C ARG A 255 -16.96 7.98 -16.60
N LEU A 256 -15.83 7.97 -17.29
CA LEU A 256 -15.69 7.37 -18.61
C LEU A 256 -15.89 5.85 -18.53
N SER A 257 -15.30 5.17 -17.55
CA SER A 257 -15.47 3.73 -17.35
C SER A 257 -16.92 3.32 -17.10
N ARG A 258 -17.70 4.20 -16.46
CA ARG A 258 -19.14 3.96 -16.21
C ARG A 258 -20.02 4.31 -17.41
N ARG A 259 -19.68 5.36 -18.16
CA ARG A 259 -20.50 5.83 -19.29
C ARG A 259 -20.15 5.16 -20.62
N ARG A 260 -18.88 4.83 -20.84
CA ARG A 260 -18.36 4.25 -22.09
C ARG A 260 -17.40 3.09 -21.82
N PRO A 261 -17.82 2.03 -21.12
CA PRO A 261 -16.93 0.93 -20.72
C PRO A 261 -16.29 0.22 -21.91
N LYS A 262 -17.02 0.07 -23.04
CA LYS A 262 -16.51 -0.57 -24.24
C LYS A 262 -15.38 0.21 -24.92
N ASP A 263 -15.46 1.54 -24.91
CA ASP A 263 -14.44 2.38 -25.55
C ASP A 263 -13.15 2.37 -24.71
N LEU A 264 -13.26 2.51 -23.39
CA LEU A 264 -12.12 2.43 -22.51
C LEU A 264 -11.46 1.04 -22.53
N ARG A 265 -12.25 -0.03 -22.55
CA ARG A 265 -11.75 -1.40 -22.73
C ARG A 265 -10.98 -1.54 -24.04
N ARG A 266 -11.53 -1.05 -25.16
CA ARG A 266 -10.85 -1.07 -26.47
C ARG A 266 -9.54 -0.32 -26.45
N PHE A 267 -9.51 0.83 -25.79
CA PHE A 267 -8.29 1.63 -25.63
C PHE A 267 -7.21 0.87 -24.85
N LEU A 268 -7.52 0.33 -23.67
CA LEU A 268 -6.56 -0.42 -22.84
C LEU A 268 -6.03 -1.67 -23.55
N LEU A 269 -6.91 -2.46 -24.16
CA LEU A 269 -6.48 -3.63 -24.90
C LEU A 269 -5.69 -3.27 -26.17
N GLY A 270 -5.94 -2.09 -26.74
CA GLY A 270 -5.17 -1.53 -27.86
C GLY A 270 -3.73 -1.24 -27.45
N GLN A 271 -3.51 -0.67 -26.27
CA GLN A 271 -2.16 -0.45 -25.72
C GLN A 271 -1.41 -1.77 -25.54
N VAL A 272 -2.06 -2.77 -24.94
CA VAL A 272 -1.44 -4.11 -24.77
C VAL A 272 -1.07 -4.75 -26.11
N ARG A 273 -1.92 -4.64 -27.13
CA ARG A 273 -1.60 -5.15 -28.47
C ARG A 273 -0.43 -4.44 -29.12
N GLN A 274 -0.32 -3.13 -28.89
CA GLN A 274 0.78 -2.33 -29.43
C GLN A 274 2.12 -2.78 -28.83
N GLU A 275 2.15 -3.10 -27.53
CA GLU A 275 3.36 -3.53 -26.82
C GLU A 275 3.76 -4.98 -27.14
N LEU A 276 2.79 -5.90 -27.22
CA LEU A 276 3.04 -7.34 -27.39
C LEU A 276 3.10 -7.80 -28.85
N GLY A 277 2.69 -6.95 -29.79
CA GLY A 277 2.65 -7.26 -31.21
C GLY A 277 1.39 -8.00 -31.66
N PRO A 278 1.20 -8.15 -33.00
CA PRO A 278 -0.02 -8.68 -33.59
C PRO A 278 -0.23 -10.18 -33.33
N ASP A 279 0.83 -10.94 -33.13
CA ASP A 279 0.78 -12.40 -33.02
C ASP A 279 0.42 -12.88 -31.61
N TYR A 280 0.35 -11.95 -30.64
CA TYR A 280 0.03 -12.31 -29.26
C TYR A 280 -1.48 -12.35 -29.02
N ASP A 281 -1.97 -13.45 -28.41
CA ASP A 281 -3.40 -13.62 -28.10
C ASP A 281 -3.84 -12.77 -26.88
N VAL A 282 -4.00 -11.48 -27.13
CA VAL A 282 -4.48 -10.50 -26.11
C VAL A 282 -5.91 -10.82 -25.68
N ALA A 283 -6.72 -11.44 -26.53
CA ALA A 283 -8.09 -11.80 -26.19
C ALA A 283 -8.12 -12.83 -25.06
N LYS A 284 -7.25 -13.82 -25.13
CA LYS A 284 -7.12 -14.88 -24.12
C LYS A 284 -6.47 -14.40 -22.83
N HIS A 285 -5.36 -13.65 -22.93
CA HIS A 285 -4.47 -13.43 -21.80
C HIS A 285 -4.66 -12.08 -21.10
N PHE A 286 -5.27 -11.09 -21.76
CA PHE A 286 -5.41 -9.71 -21.22
C PHE A 286 -6.83 -9.16 -21.27
N THR A 287 -7.85 -10.00 -21.57
CA THR A 287 -9.23 -9.54 -21.69
C THR A 287 -10.07 -10.01 -20.51
N PRO A 288 -10.24 -9.18 -19.46
CA PRO A 288 -11.06 -9.51 -18.30
C PRO A 288 -12.54 -9.71 -18.66
N ARG A 289 -13.21 -10.57 -17.88
CA ARG A 289 -14.66 -10.82 -18.01
C ARG A 289 -15.51 -9.91 -17.14
N TYR A 290 -14.88 -9.05 -16.34
CA TYR A 290 -15.53 -8.10 -15.42
C TYR A 290 -15.45 -6.67 -15.94
N ASP A 291 -16.31 -5.81 -15.40
CA ASP A 291 -16.31 -4.39 -15.71
C ASP A 291 -15.08 -3.67 -15.16
N LEU A 292 -14.74 -2.54 -15.78
CA LEU A 292 -13.61 -1.69 -15.38
C LEU A 292 -13.88 -1.07 -14.00
N SER A 293 -13.53 -1.79 -12.96
CA SER A 293 -13.54 -1.31 -11.58
C SER A 293 -12.13 -1.19 -11.00
N LEU A 294 -11.18 -1.95 -11.53
CA LEU A 294 -9.79 -2.00 -11.11
C LEU A 294 -8.86 -2.06 -12.33
N ILE A 295 -7.85 -1.20 -12.33
CA ILE A 295 -6.78 -1.18 -13.35
C ILE A 295 -5.47 -1.28 -12.57
N HIS A 296 -4.62 -2.24 -12.93
CA HIS A 296 -3.25 -2.32 -12.43
C HIS A 296 -2.31 -1.54 -13.37
N ILE A 297 -1.37 -0.84 -12.78
CA ILE A 297 -0.42 0.05 -13.45
C ILE A 297 0.98 -0.58 -13.44
#